data_1a176da613d436fd6742594dcf870f83
#
_entry.id   1a176da613d436fd6742594dcf870f83
#
_cell.length_a   1.000
_cell.length_b   1.000
_cell.length_c   1.000
_cell.angle_alpha   90.00
_cell.angle_beta   90.00
_cell.angle_gamma   90.00
#
_symmetry.space_group_name_H-M   'P 1'
#
loop_
_entity.id
_entity.type
_entity.pdbx_description
1 polymer ?
#
loop_
_entity_poly.entity_id
_entity_poly.type
_entity_poly.pdbx_seq_one_letter_code
_entity_poly.pdbx_strand_id
1 'polypeptide(L)'
;MAKKKIKTTKTGKPKKKPKYNQNSQIRSALRRAFSRSPAVQNVKNKARSEHPRYKKDGTLAKKPAVRFECALCHKLFMGKDIACDHIIPVIDIEDSFQDWNTFVDRLWCDEDNLQMVCSYKLKYNHLHDGITSCHNIKTAEEKELRKLADINKK
;
A
#
# COMPACT_ATOMS: atom_id res chain seq x y z
N MET A 1 13.51 5.36 -37.54
CA MET A 1 12.60 4.49 -36.73
C MET A 1 13.31 4.09 -35.44
N ALA A 2 12.81 4.48 -34.26
CA ALA A 2 13.44 4.16 -32.98
C ALA A 2 13.20 2.69 -32.61
N LYS A 3 14.26 1.91 -32.44
CA LYS A 3 14.19 0.50 -32.02
C LYS A 3 13.67 0.44 -30.57
N LYS A 4 12.45 -0.15 -30.35
CA LYS A 4 11.90 -0.40 -29.01
C LYS A 4 12.85 -1.33 -28.23
N LYS A 5 13.47 -0.85 -27.14
CA LYS A 5 14.26 -1.67 -26.24
C LYS A 5 13.41 -2.77 -25.60
N ILE A 6 13.69 -4.04 -25.90
CA ILE A 6 13.04 -5.19 -25.29
C ILE A 6 13.59 -5.34 -23.85
N LYS A 7 12.69 -5.31 -22.86
CA LYS A 7 13.06 -5.54 -21.45
C LYS A 7 13.36 -7.03 -21.25
N THR A 8 14.58 -7.36 -20.82
CA THR A 8 15.02 -8.74 -20.55
C THR A 8 15.00 -9.06 -19.05
N THR A 9 15.00 -10.35 -18.70
CA THR A 9 15.23 -10.85 -17.34
C THR A 9 16.70 -10.73 -16.96
N LYS A 10 17.09 -10.95 -15.68
CA LYS A 10 18.50 -11.01 -15.24
C LYS A 10 19.32 -12.06 -15.98
N THR A 11 18.69 -13.07 -16.57
CA THR A 11 19.31 -14.14 -17.39
C THR A 11 19.29 -13.84 -18.89
N GLY A 12 19.00 -12.59 -19.30
CA GLY A 12 19.00 -12.17 -20.71
C GLY A 12 17.79 -12.64 -21.54
N LYS A 13 16.90 -13.46 -20.98
CA LYS A 13 15.70 -13.94 -21.70
C LYS A 13 14.64 -12.84 -21.80
N PRO A 14 13.87 -12.74 -22.91
CA PRO A 14 12.80 -11.75 -23.03
C PRO A 14 11.73 -12.00 -21.95
N LYS A 15 11.31 -10.94 -21.25
CA LYS A 15 10.22 -11.04 -20.27
C LYS A 15 8.92 -11.36 -20.98
N LYS A 16 8.30 -12.51 -20.66
CA LYS A 16 6.94 -12.84 -21.12
C LYS A 16 6.00 -11.72 -20.66
N LYS A 17 5.17 -11.22 -21.57
CA LYS A 17 4.10 -10.28 -21.20
C LYS A 17 3.15 -11.00 -20.25
N PRO A 18 2.75 -10.38 -19.11
CA PRO A 18 1.76 -10.97 -18.22
C PRO A 18 0.46 -11.19 -19.02
N LYS A 19 -0.17 -12.36 -18.84
CA LYS A 19 -1.47 -12.64 -19.43
C LYS A 19 -2.49 -11.62 -18.89
N TYR A 20 -3.37 -11.13 -19.75
CA TYR A 20 -4.48 -10.29 -19.34
C TYR A 20 -5.35 -11.03 -18.32
N ASN A 21 -5.64 -10.40 -17.19
CA ASN A 21 -6.51 -10.93 -16.15
C ASN A 21 -7.58 -9.88 -15.84
N GLN A 22 -8.79 -10.11 -16.34
CA GLN A 22 -9.93 -9.21 -16.20
C GLN A 22 -10.25 -8.91 -14.73
N ASN A 23 -10.32 -9.93 -13.89
CA ASN A 23 -10.62 -9.78 -12.46
C ASN A 23 -9.57 -8.90 -11.75
N SER A 24 -8.30 -9.05 -12.10
CA SER A 24 -7.24 -8.18 -11.58
C SER A 24 -7.41 -6.73 -12.01
N GLN A 25 -7.82 -6.49 -13.25
CA GLN A 25 -8.08 -5.13 -13.76
C GLN A 25 -9.28 -4.49 -13.06
N ILE A 26 -10.38 -5.22 -12.89
CA ILE A 26 -11.57 -4.75 -12.19
C ILE A 26 -11.22 -4.40 -10.73
N ARG A 27 -10.56 -5.31 -10.00
CA ARG A 27 -10.11 -5.03 -8.61
C ARG A 27 -9.23 -3.79 -8.53
N SER A 28 -8.31 -3.62 -9.46
CA SER A 28 -7.44 -2.44 -9.49
C SER A 28 -8.21 -1.15 -9.79
N ALA A 29 -9.24 -1.20 -10.66
CA ALA A 29 -10.09 -0.05 -10.95
C ALA A 29 -10.93 0.36 -9.73
N LEU A 30 -11.56 -0.60 -9.05
CA LEU A 30 -12.35 -0.38 -7.84
C LEU A 30 -11.49 0.21 -6.71
N ARG A 31 -10.28 -0.32 -6.47
CA ARG A 31 -9.35 0.23 -5.47
C ARG A 31 -8.91 1.67 -5.79
N ARG A 32 -8.69 1.99 -7.08
CA ARG A 32 -8.39 3.38 -7.48
C ARG A 32 -9.57 4.33 -7.24
N ALA A 33 -10.81 3.86 -7.45
CA ALA A 33 -11.99 4.64 -7.12
C ALA A 33 -12.11 4.86 -5.60
N PHE A 34 -12.01 3.80 -4.82
CA PHE A 34 -12.04 3.85 -3.35
C PHE A 34 -10.97 4.77 -2.74
N SER A 35 -9.77 4.81 -3.30
CA SER A 35 -8.69 5.68 -2.78
C SER A 35 -9.02 7.18 -2.75
N ARG A 36 -10.12 7.58 -3.41
CA ARG A 36 -10.64 8.95 -3.41
C ARG A 36 -11.87 9.13 -2.50
N SER A 37 -12.31 8.08 -1.80
CA SER A 37 -13.48 8.13 -0.91
C SER A 37 -13.26 9.11 0.25
N PRO A 38 -14.33 9.69 0.81
CA PRO A 38 -14.25 10.53 1.99
C PRO A 38 -13.59 9.82 3.18
N ALA A 39 -13.89 8.54 3.42
CA ALA A 39 -13.30 7.75 4.49
C ALA A 39 -11.77 7.71 4.41
N VAL A 40 -11.20 7.43 3.21
CA VAL A 40 -9.74 7.46 3.00
C VAL A 40 -9.16 8.86 3.23
N GLN A 41 -9.85 9.92 2.77
CA GLN A 41 -9.37 11.29 2.98
C GLN A 41 -9.40 11.69 4.46
N ASN A 42 -10.42 11.29 5.20
CA ASN A 42 -10.54 11.55 6.62
C ASN A 42 -9.44 10.86 7.42
N VAL A 43 -9.20 9.57 7.20
CA VAL A 43 -8.11 8.82 7.86
C VAL A 43 -6.75 9.42 7.52
N LYS A 44 -6.54 9.85 6.27
CA LYS A 44 -5.33 10.55 5.86
C LYS A 44 -5.17 11.90 6.56
N ASN A 45 -6.24 12.66 6.71
CA ASN A 45 -6.22 13.94 7.43
C ASN A 45 -5.95 13.76 8.93
N LYS A 46 -6.53 12.73 9.57
CA LYS A 46 -6.25 12.39 10.98
C LYS A 46 -4.78 12.06 11.23
N ALA A 47 -4.13 11.37 10.30
CA ALA A 47 -2.71 11.01 10.40
C ALA A 47 -1.74 12.15 10.01
N ARG A 48 -2.26 13.26 9.48
CA ARG A 48 -1.47 14.38 8.94
C ARG A 48 -0.98 15.29 10.06
N SER A 49 0.30 15.67 9.98
CA SER A 49 0.92 16.67 10.85
C SER A 49 1.83 17.60 10.05
N GLU A 50 2.05 18.82 10.56
CA GLU A 50 2.93 19.81 9.97
C GLU A 50 4.15 20.05 10.85
N HIS A 51 5.34 20.05 10.21
CA HIS A 51 6.61 20.20 10.89
C HIS A 51 7.42 21.34 10.28
N PRO A 52 8.27 22.03 11.06
CA PRO A 52 9.19 23.02 10.52
C PRO A 52 10.03 22.43 9.39
N ARG A 53 10.19 23.18 8.32
CA ARG A 53 11.04 22.80 7.20
C ARG A 53 12.15 23.82 7.05
N TYR A 54 13.38 23.36 7.05
CA TYR A 54 14.56 24.22 6.83
C TYR A 54 15.07 24.05 5.40
N LYS A 55 15.52 25.18 4.82
CA LYS A 55 16.22 25.19 3.52
C LYS A 55 17.67 24.72 3.70
N LYS A 56 18.40 24.58 2.59
CA LYS A 56 19.82 24.18 2.61
C LYS A 56 20.72 25.20 3.33
N ASP A 57 20.32 26.47 3.36
CA ASP A 57 21.01 27.58 4.02
C ASP A 57 20.68 27.69 5.53
N GLY A 58 19.93 26.74 6.08
CA GLY A 58 19.51 26.73 7.49
C GLY A 58 18.32 27.62 7.81
N THR A 59 17.81 28.43 6.88
CA THR A 59 16.66 29.31 7.10
C THR A 59 15.35 28.55 7.06
N LEU A 60 14.34 29.02 7.81
CA LEU A 60 13.00 28.43 7.82
C LEU A 60 12.32 28.62 6.45
N ALA A 61 11.74 27.58 5.91
CA ALA A 61 10.98 27.66 4.67
C ALA A 61 9.57 28.20 4.94
N LYS A 62 9.01 28.95 3.98
CA LYS A 62 7.65 29.51 4.08
C LYS A 62 6.54 28.47 4.26
N LYS A 63 6.73 27.24 3.71
CA LYS A 63 5.74 26.15 3.81
C LYS A 63 6.31 25.05 4.70
N PRO A 64 5.52 24.56 5.68
CA PRO A 64 5.92 23.45 6.53
C PRO A 64 6.10 22.16 5.74
N ALA A 65 6.79 21.21 6.33
CA ALA A 65 6.86 19.84 5.83
C ALA A 65 5.62 19.09 6.33
N VAL A 66 4.79 18.61 5.42
CA VAL A 66 3.67 17.72 5.76
C VAL A 66 4.19 16.30 5.96
N ARG A 67 3.82 15.69 7.09
CA ARG A 67 4.13 14.32 7.45
C ARG A 67 2.85 13.58 7.80
N PHE A 68 2.94 12.26 7.75
CA PHE A 68 1.84 11.36 8.10
C PHE A 68 2.39 10.29 9.04
N GLU A 69 1.69 10.07 10.13
CA GLU A 69 2.04 9.04 11.09
C GLU A 69 1.60 7.66 10.58
N CYS A 70 2.48 6.67 10.74
CA CYS A 70 2.16 5.27 10.50
C CYS A 70 1.48 4.69 11.74
N ALA A 71 0.27 4.15 11.59
CA ALA A 71 -0.50 3.57 12.70
C ALA A 71 0.18 2.37 13.38
N LEU A 72 1.12 1.69 12.71
CA LEU A 72 1.78 0.51 13.24
C LEU A 72 3.14 0.78 13.89
N CYS A 73 3.94 1.67 13.35
CA CYS A 73 5.27 1.96 13.90
C CYS A 73 5.41 3.38 14.48
N HIS A 74 4.37 4.20 14.43
CA HIS A 74 4.29 5.58 14.93
C HIS A 74 5.37 6.54 14.42
N LYS A 75 6.07 6.16 13.35
CA LYS A 75 7.06 7.02 12.68
C LYS A 75 6.40 7.89 11.62
N LEU A 76 7.00 9.06 11.37
CA LEU A 76 6.48 10.07 10.46
C LEU A 76 7.07 9.91 9.04
N PHE A 77 6.21 9.86 8.03
CA PHE A 77 6.59 9.66 6.63
C PHE A 77 6.08 10.77 5.72
N MET A 78 6.71 10.93 4.57
CA MET A 78 6.18 11.77 3.49
C MET A 78 4.99 11.10 2.82
N GLY A 79 4.08 11.89 2.23
CA GLY A 79 2.88 11.36 1.58
C GLY A 79 3.10 10.31 0.47
N LYS A 80 4.29 10.27 -0.14
CA LYS A 80 4.68 9.25 -1.12
C LYS A 80 5.15 7.92 -0.52
N ASP A 81 5.45 7.91 0.77
CA ASP A 81 6.02 6.78 1.51
C ASP A 81 5.01 6.22 2.53
N ILE A 82 3.73 6.61 2.41
CA ILE A 82 2.62 6.11 3.23
C ILE A 82 1.43 5.75 2.35
N ALA A 83 0.65 4.77 2.76
CA ALA A 83 -0.55 4.30 2.07
C ALA A 83 -1.70 4.09 3.05
N CYS A 84 -2.93 4.27 2.59
CA CYS A 84 -4.11 3.84 3.33
C CYS A 84 -4.29 2.33 3.11
N ASP A 85 -4.48 1.61 4.19
CA ASP A 85 -4.64 0.16 4.23
C ASP A 85 -5.87 -0.22 5.05
N HIS A 86 -6.49 -1.36 4.72
CA HIS A 86 -7.58 -1.92 5.49
C HIS A 86 -7.04 -2.70 6.69
N ILE A 87 -7.57 -2.45 7.90
CA ILE A 87 -7.22 -3.20 9.11
C ILE A 87 -7.63 -4.66 8.91
N ILE A 88 -8.90 -4.89 8.59
CA ILE A 88 -9.41 -6.19 8.17
C ILE A 88 -9.31 -6.27 6.65
N PRO A 89 -8.64 -7.27 6.08
CA PRO A 89 -8.43 -7.36 4.64
C PRO A 89 -9.72 -7.40 3.82
N VAL A 90 -9.73 -6.71 2.67
CA VAL A 90 -10.85 -6.74 1.70
C VAL A 90 -11.13 -8.15 1.18
N ILE A 91 -10.07 -8.92 0.92
CA ILE A 91 -10.19 -10.35 0.57
C ILE A 91 -9.93 -11.13 1.85
N ASP A 92 -10.87 -11.96 2.23
CA ASP A 92 -10.79 -12.77 3.43
C ASP A 92 -9.53 -13.64 3.45
N ILE A 93 -9.04 -13.89 4.65
CA ILE A 93 -7.86 -14.74 4.85
C ILE A 93 -8.24 -16.20 4.67
N GLU A 94 -9.38 -16.60 5.21
CA GLU A 94 -9.85 -17.98 5.19
C GLU A 94 -10.58 -18.31 3.88
N ASP A 95 -11.57 -17.49 3.50
CA ASP A 95 -12.47 -17.78 2.38
C ASP A 95 -11.99 -17.28 1.02
N SER A 96 -10.88 -16.54 1.00
CA SER A 96 -10.35 -15.96 -0.25
C SER A 96 -11.32 -15.01 -0.95
N PHE A 97 -11.30 -14.93 -2.27
CA PHE A 97 -12.25 -14.14 -3.05
C PHE A 97 -13.54 -14.94 -3.26
N GLN A 98 -14.65 -14.48 -2.69
CA GLN A 98 -15.96 -15.11 -2.83
C GLN A 98 -16.69 -14.59 -4.08
N ASP A 99 -17.13 -13.34 -4.04
CA ASP A 99 -17.90 -12.67 -5.10
C ASP A 99 -17.61 -11.15 -5.13
N TRP A 100 -18.18 -10.47 -6.14
CA TRP A 100 -17.96 -9.04 -6.34
C TRP A 100 -18.70 -8.15 -5.35
N ASN A 101 -19.88 -8.54 -4.87
CA ASN A 101 -20.64 -7.75 -3.90
C ASN A 101 -19.88 -7.71 -2.57
N THR A 102 -19.52 -8.89 -2.04
CA THR A 102 -18.70 -9.01 -0.84
C THR A 102 -17.38 -8.24 -0.96
N PHE A 103 -16.71 -8.28 -2.13
CA PHE A 103 -15.50 -7.51 -2.36
C PHE A 103 -15.74 -6.01 -2.32
N VAL A 104 -16.83 -5.53 -2.92
CA VAL A 104 -17.19 -4.10 -2.93
C VAL A 104 -17.56 -3.64 -1.52
N ASP A 105 -18.40 -4.37 -0.81
CA ASP A 105 -18.83 -4.03 0.56
C ASP A 105 -17.65 -3.94 1.52
N ARG A 106 -16.71 -4.89 1.45
CA ARG A 106 -15.48 -4.86 2.26
C ARG A 106 -14.50 -3.76 1.82
N LEU A 107 -14.47 -3.41 0.54
CA LEU A 107 -13.61 -2.35 0.02
C LEU A 107 -14.10 -0.98 0.44
N TRP A 108 -15.41 -0.70 0.34
CA TRP A 108 -16.04 0.57 0.73
C TRP A 108 -16.46 0.55 2.20
N CYS A 109 -15.49 0.34 3.07
CA CYS A 109 -15.68 0.37 4.51
C CYS A 109 -15.60 1.79 5.10
N ASP A 110 -16.03 1.92 6.34
CA ASP A 110 -15.89 3.12 7.14
C ASP A 110 -14.46 3.34 7.63
N GLU A 111 -14.21 4.50 8.22
CA GLU A 111 -12.89 4.93 8.71
C GLU A 111 -12.29 3.97 9.74
N ASP A 112 -13.13 3.31 10.54
CA ASP A 112 -12.72 2.43 11.64
C ASP A 112 -11.98 1.17 11.15
N ASN A 113 -12.21 0.79 9.88
CA ASN A 113 -11.46 -0.31 9.24
C ASN A 113 -10.30 0.19 8.37
N LEU A 114 -9.91 1.46 8.49
CA LEU A 114 -8.83 2.06 7.70
C LEU A 114 -7.71 2.57 8.59
N GLN A 115 -6.48 2.46 8.11
CA GLN A 115 -5.30 2.97 8.78
C GLN A 115 -4.27 3.50 7.78
N MET A 116 -3.47 4.49 8.19
CA MET A 116 -2.32 4.94 7.41
C MET A 116 -1.09 4.13 7.81
N VAL A 117 -0.46 3.44 6.86
CA VAL A 117 0.73 2.62 7.11
C VAL A 117 1.88 3.01 6.19
N CYS A 118 3.10 2.96 6.69
CA CYS A 118 4.26 3.26 5.87
C CYS A 118 4.40 2.22 4.75
N SER A 119 4.61 2.72 3.51
CA SER A 119 4.70 1.94 2.28
C SER A 119 5.82 2.51 1.42
N TYR A 120 7.07 2.18 1.76
CA TYR A 120 8.26 2.70 1.09
C TYR A 120 9.11 1.57 0.49
N LYS A 121 10.00 1.95 -0.40
CA LYS A 121 10.99 1.05 -0.99
C LYS A 121 12.22 0.90 -0.08
N LEU A 122 13.03 -0.10 -0.35
CA LEU A 122 14.21 -0.53 0.42
C LEU A 122 15.19 0.56 0.91
N LYS A 123 15.19 1.76 0.32
CA LYS A 123 16.05 2.88 0.73
C LYS A 123 15.83 3.40 2.16
N TYR A 124 14.71 3.04 2.79
CA TYR A 124 14.38 3.40 4.17
C TYR A 124 14.48 2.24 5.15
N ASN A 125 15.15 1.15 4.79
CA ASN A 125 15.26 -0.05 5.63
C ASN A 125 15.80 0.23 7.04
N HIS A 126 16.65 1.25 7.20
CA HIS A 126 17.18 1.67 8.50
C HIS A 126 16.09 2.10 9.50
N LEU A 127 14.89 2.46 9.03
CA LEU A 127 13.76 2.80 9.91
C LEU A 127 13.11 1.58 10.56
N HIS A 128 13.38 0.38 10.02
CA HIS A 128 12.87 -0.91 10.50
C HIS A 128 13.98 -1.96 10.58
N ASP A 129 15.18 -1.56 11.06
CA ASP A 129 16.32 -2.46 11.27
C ASP A 129 16.68 -3.32 10.05
N GLY A 130 16.68 -2.71 8.89
CA GLY A 130 16.94 -3.38 7.60
C GLY A 130 15.74 -4.13 7.01
N ILE A 131 14.62 -4.21 7.74
CA ILE A 131 13.39 -4.85 7.28
C ILE A 131 12.60 -3.87 6.42
N THR A 132 11.58 -4.30 5.76
CA THR A 132 10.74 -3.53 4.85
C THR A 132 9.70 -2.66 5.60
N SER A 133 8.81 -1.97 4.87
CA SER A 133 7.74 -1.14 5.45
C SER A 133 6.66 -1.96 6.16
N CYS A 134 5.92 -1.35 7.10
CA CYS A 134 4.82 -2.00 7.81
C CYS A 134 3.76 -2.58 6.87
N HIS A 135 3.44 -1.88 5.78
CA HIS A 135 2.51 -2.39 4.75
C HIS A 135 3.02 -3.71 4.12
N ASN A 136 4.33 -3.81 3.84
CA ASN A 136 4.88 -5.03 3.26
C ASN A 136 4.94 -6.18 4.27
N ILE A 137 5.23 -5.88 5.55
CA ILE A 137 5.21 -6.87 6.65
C ILE A 137 3.80 -7.45 6.75
N LYS A 138 2.79 -6.60 6.96
CA LYS A 138 1.38 -7.02 7.05
C LYS A 138 0.94 -7.84 5.83
N THR A 139 1.29 -7.39 4.62
CA THR A 139 0.96 -8.14 3.38
C THR A 139 1.62 -9.51 3.34
N ALA A 140 2.84 -9.65 3.85
CA ALA A 140 3.52 -10.95 3.92
C ALA A 140 2.87 -11.88 4.94
N GLU A 141 2.52 -11.36 6.12
CA GLU A 141 1.80 -12.10 7.16
C GLU A 141 0.43 -12.59 6.67
N GLU A 142 -0.37 -11.72 6.07
CA GLU A 142 -1.66 -12.10 5.46
C GLU A 142 -1.50 -13.20 4.39
N LYS A 143 -0.42 -13.14 3.60
CA LYS A 143 -0.14 -14.14 2.59
C LYS A 143 0.19 -15.51 3.21
N GLU A 144 0.95 -15.53 4.29
CA GLU A 144 1.26 -16.78 4.99
C GLU A 144 0.00 -17.35 5.68
N LEU A 145 -0.83 -16.51 6.31
CA LEU A 145 -2.10 -16.94 6.89
C LEU A 145 -3.03 -17.58 5.86
N ARG A 146 -3.15 -16.98 4.64
CA ARG A 146 -3.93 -17.59 3.55
C ARG A 146 -3.40 -18.95 3.13
N LYS A 147 -2.07 -19.14 3.06
CA LYS A 147 -1.49 -20.44 2.74
C LYS A 147 -1.84 -21.49 3.79
N LEU A 148 -1.78 -21.12 5.08
CA LEU A 148 -2.16 -22.01 6.18
C LEU A 148 -3.63 -22.38 6.11
N ALA A 149 -4.52 -21.41 5.84
CA ALA A 149 -5.94 -21.66 5.67
C ALA A 149 -6.23 -22.61 4.49
N ASP A 150 -5.52 -22.45 3.36
CA ASP A 150 -5.65 -23.34 2.20
C ASP A 150 -5.17 -24.77 2.47
N ILE A 151 -4.17 -24.96 3.35
CA ILE A 151 -3.71 -26.28 3.80
C ILE A 151 -4.75 -26.96 4.68
N ASN A 152 -5.36 -26.22 5.60
CA ASN A 152 -6.34 -26.78 6.55
C ASN A 152 -7.68 -27.15 5.89
N LYS A 153 -7.94 -26.69 4.65
CA LYS A 153 -9.14 -27.03 3.87
C LYS A 153 -9.00 -28.29 3.03
N LYS A 154 -7.82 -28.89 2.98
CA LYS A 154 -7.51 -30.13 2.21
C LYS A 154 -7.57 -31.35 3.10
#